data_51236c32c3e13cab76936c42961770de
#
_entry.id   51236c32c3e13cab76936c42961770de
#
_cell.length_a   1.000
_cell.length_b   1.000
_cell.length_c   1.000
_cell.angle_alpha   90.00
_cell.angle_beta   90.00
_cell.angle_gamma   90.00
#
_symmetry.space_group_name_H-M   'P 1'
#
loop_
_entity.id
_entity.type
_entity.pdbx_description
1 polymer ?
#
loop_
_entity_poly.entity_id
_entity_poly.type
_entity_poly.pdbx_seq_one_letter_code
_entity_poly.pdbx_strand_id
1 'polypeptide(L)'
;LVNLLGTIKIYDMNVCLTPISFSIAVIFYTFAILKFNFLKITPIALQKIVDRISDGYIVLDEDNIITDFNKTFLEMFKLKPENIRSKNFIKFLENRKISKQTSKRIENVIARANTTDKTISFEQHFSRIKKYFKIEITPIKSDNTSLGTLVLLKDITQHKEDMETIRNNQDRLMERERLAGLGQLIGGIAHNLKTPIMSIAGAVQGLENLIKEYDESIDDPVVNSQDHHDIAR
;
A
#
# COMPACT_ATOMS: atom_id res chain seq x y z
N LEU A 1 47.34 39.01 -9.97
CA LEU A 1 48.76 39.28 -9.68
C LEU A 1 49.46 39.81 -10.93
N VAL A 2 49.39 39.13 -12.09
CA VAL A 2 50.04 39.55 -13.35
C VAL A 2 49.54 40.90 -13.85
N ASN A 3 48.19 41.16 -13.79
CA ASN A 3 47.65 42.46 -14.14
C ASN A 3 48.07 43.57 -13.16
N LEU A 4 48.22 43.26 -11.87
CA LEU A 4 48.67 44.21 -10.86
C LEU A 4 50.12 44.60 -11.11
N LEU A 5 51.01 43.66 -11.46
CA LEU A 5 52.41 43.88 -11.78
C LEU A 5 52.59 44.69 -13.08
N GLY A 6 51.72 44.50 -14.10
CA GLY A 6 51.69 45.30 -15.31
C GLY A 6 51.23 46.75 -15.08
N THR A 7 50.28 46.98 -14.18
CA THR A 7 49.78 48.31 -13.80
C THR A 7 50.80 49.13 -13.00
N ILE A 8 51.70 48.45 -12.24
CA ILE A 8 52.76 49.15 -11.41
C ILE A 8 53.99 49.47 -12.26
N LYS A 9 54.01 49.19 -13.57
CA LYS A 9 55.20 49.47 -14.46
C LYS A 9 56.53 48.89 -13.97
N ILE A 10 56.55 47.77 -13.27
CA ILE A 10 57.74 47.12 -12.76
C ILE A 10 58.52 46.40 -13.88
N TYR A 11 57.86 46.08 -14.97
CA TYR A 11 58.47 45.47 -16.16
C TYR A 11 58.00 46.19 -17.44
N ASP A 12 58.95 46.80 -18.16
CA ASP A 12 58.74 47.40 -19.47
C ASP A 12 58.72 46.27 -20.54
N MET A 13 57.72 45.43 -20.49
CA MET A 13 57.57 44.38 -21.48
C MET A 13 56.50 44.81 -22.50
N ASN A 14 56.91 44.99 -23.77
CA ASN A 14 56.02 45.25 -24.91
C ASN A 14 55.09 44.09 -25.26
N VAL A 15 54.92 43.13 -24.36
CA VAL A 15 54.07 41.96 -24.55
C VAL A 15 52.83 42.04 -23.63
N CYS A 16 51.67 42.01 -24.23
CA CYS A 16 50.41 41.97 -23.49
C CYS A 16 50.29 40.62 -22.77
N LEU A 17 50.64 40.56 -21.48
CA LEU A 17 50.65 39.34 -20.66
C LEU A 17 49.25 38.82 -20.30
N THR A 18 48.21 39.67 -20.46
CA THR A 18 46.81 39.33 -20.12
C THR A 18 46.27 38.15 -20.93
N PRO A 19 46.38 38.10 -22.28
CA PRO A 19 45.90 36.94 -23.06
C PRO A 19 46.69 35.65 -22.73
N ILE A 20 47.97 35.76 -22.44
CA ILE A 20 48.79 34.59 -22.10
C ILE A 20 48.37 34.00 -20.75
N SER A 21 48.20 34.84 -19.72
CA SER A 21 47.74 34.38 -18.40
C SER A 21 46.33 33.80 -18.45
N PHE A 22 45.44 34.38 -19.28
CA PHE A 22 44.11 33.85 -19.48
C PHE A 22 44.14 32.46 -20.16
N SER A 23 44.96 32.30 -21.21
CA SER A 23 45.11 31.02 -21.90
C SER A 23 45.64 29.92 -20.96
N ILE A 24 46.61 30.25 -20.11
CA ILE A 24 47.15 29.34 -19.09
C ILE A 24 46.05 28.96 -18.10
N ALA A 25 45.25 29.93 -17.63
CA ALA A 25 44.16 29.67 -16.70
C ALA A 25 43.12 28.73 -17.31
N VAL A 26 42.74 28.94 -18.57
CA VAL A 26 41.79 28.09 -19.30
C VAL A 26 42.30 26.66 -19.43
N ILE A 27 43.59 26.49 -19.75
CA ILE A 27 44.23 25.15 -19.83
C ILE A 27 44.19 24.46 -18.48
N PHE A 28 44.54 25.16 -17.39
CA PHE A 28 44.50 24.61 -16.02
C PHE A 28 43.06 24.24 -15.59
N TYR A 29 42.08 25.10 -15.89
CA TYR A 29 40.67 24.79 -15.60
C TYR A 29 40.19 23.58 -16.38
N THR A 30 40.50 23.50 -17.67
CA THR A 30 40.15 22.34 -18.51
C THR A 30 40.81 21.08 -17.99
N PHE A 31 42.10 21.15 -17.64
CA PHE A 31 42.82 20.01 -17.05
C PHE A 31 42.23 19.59 -15.69
N ALA A 32 41.88 20.55 -14.83
CA ALA A 32 41.26 20.26 -13.53
C ALA A 32 39.88 19.58 -13.71
N ILE A 33 39.03 20.07 -14.63
CA ILE A 33 37.70 19.48 -14.93
C ILE A 33 37.87 18.04 -15.42
N LEU A 34 38.83 17.80 -16.33
CA LEU A 34 39.04 16.46 -16.91
C LEU A 34 39.70 15.50 -15.89
N LYS A 35 40.72 15.96 -15.13
CA LYS A 35 41.46 15.13 -14.17
C LYS A 35 40.62 14.76 -12.95
N PHE A 36 39.84 15.70 -12.43
CA PHE A 36 39.05 15.48 -11.21
C PHE A 36 37.63 14.98 -11.52
N ASN A 37 37.31 14.76 -12.81
CA ASN A 37 35.98 14.26 -13.23
C ASN A 37 34.80 15.05 -12.61
N PHE A 38 34.96 16.37 -12.42
CA PHE A 38 34.01 17.21 -11.71
C PHE A 38 32.60 17.14 -12.31
N LEU A 39 32.49 16.94 -13.63
CA LEU A 39 31.23 16.76 -14.35
C LEU A 39 30.61 15.35 -14.20
N LYS A 40 31.37 14.37 -13.66
CA LYS A 40 30.87 12.99 -13.49
C LYS A 40 30.25 12.71 -12.12
N ILE A 41 30.37 13.62 -11.15
CA ILE A 41 29.89 13.39 -9.77
C ILE A 41 28.35 13.45 -9.74
N THR A 42 27.74 14.36 -10.46
CA THR A 42 26.28 14.55 -10.49
C THR A 42 25.53 13.33 -11.05
N PRO A 43 25.93 12.74 -12.20
CA PRO A 43 25.30 11.52 -12.71
C PRO A 43 25.43 10.33 -11.75
N ILE A 44 26.61 10.15 -11.13
CA ILE A 44 26.86 9.03 -10.20
C ILE A 44 26.05 9.17 -8.92
N ALA A 45 25.91 10.39 -8.38
CA ALA A 45 25.11 10.64 -7.20
C ALA A 45 23.63 10.41 -7.49
N LEU A 46 23.13 10.88 -8.63
CA LEU A 46 21.76 10.68 -9.08
C LEU A 46 21.46 9.18 -9.26
N GLN A 47 22.33 8.45 -9.93
CA GLN A 47 22.20 7.01 -10.14
C GLN A 47 22.17 6.24 -8.81
N LYS A 48 23.03 6.58 -7.83
CA LYS A 48 23.02 5.97 -6.50
C LYS A 48 21.74 6.30 -5.71
N ILE A 49 21.16 7.47 -5.89
CA ILE A 49 19.87 7.84 -5.26
C ILE A 49 18.76 7.01 -5.88
N VAL A 50 18.73 6.92 -7.20
CA VAL A 50 17.73 6.15 -7.95
C VAL A 50 17.84 4.65 -7.66
N ASP A 51 19.05 4.12 -7.50
CA ASP A 51 19.28 2.71 -7.12
C ASP A 51 18.85 2.39 -5.66
N ARG A 52 18.70 3.41 -4.81
CA ARG A 52 18.15 3.26 -3.45
C ARG A 52 16.64 3.36 -3.36
N ILE A 53 15.98 3.74 -4.44
CA ILE A 53 14.52 3.70 -4.51
C ILE A 53 14.10 2.23 -4.48
N SER A 54 13.26 1.88 -3.51
CA SER A 54 12.74 0.51 -3.35
C SER A 54 11.84 0.07 -4.50
N ASP A 55 11.47 1.00 -5.37
CA ASP A 55 10.63 0.76 -6.54
C ASP A 55 11.49 0.43 -7.76
N GLY A 56 11.02 -0.53 -8.56
CA GLY A 56 11.64 -0.83 -9.86
C GLY A 56 11.27 0.23 -10.89
N TYR A 57 12.21 0.65 -11.73
CA TYR A 57 11.88 1.50 -12.86
C TYR A 57 12.49 0.98 -14.16
N ILE A 58 11.84 1.33 -15.25
CA ILE A 58 12.35 1.23 -16.60
C ILE A 58 12.03 2.51 -17.38
N VAL A 59 12.91 2.86 -18.28
CA VAL A 59 12.70 3.94 -19.25
C VAL A 59 12.55 3.33 -20.64
N LEU A 60 11.52 3.74 -21.33
CA LEU A 60 11.20 3.31 -22.69
C LEU A 60 11.39 4.47 -23.63
N ASP A 61 11.88 4.22 -24.84
CA ASP A 61 11.84 5.18 -25.95
C ASP A 61 10.46 5.23 -26.62
N GLU A 62 10.35 5.97 -27.71
CA GLU A 62 9.10 6.14 -28.48
C GLU A 62 8.59 4.81 -29.09
N ASP A 63 9.49 3.86 -29.36
CA ASP A 63 9.18 2.52 -29.91
C ASP A 63 8.94 1.48 -28.81
N ASN A 64 8.82 1.92 -27.56
CA ASN A 64 8.72 1.05 -26.37
C ASN A 64 9.95 0.13 -26.18
N ILE A 65 11.13 0.56 -26.64
CA ILE A 65 12.38 -0.16 -26.40
C ILE A 65 12.95 0.28 -25.05
N ILE A 66 13.40 -0.66 -24.26
CA ILE A 66 13.98 -0.41 -22.93
C ILE A 66 15.37 0.23 -23.11
N THR A 67 15.50 1.48 -22.70
CA THR A 67 16.74 2.27 -22.75
C THR A 67 17.48 2.27 -21.43
N ASP A 68 16.74 2.32 -20.30
CA ASP A 68 17.31 2.31 -18.96
C ASP A 68 16.45 1.57 -17.96
N PHE A 69 17.06 1.11 -16.86
CA PHE A 69 16.40 0.39 -15.78
C PHE A 69 17.29 0.36 -14.53
N ASN A 70 16.70 0.18 -13.33
CA ASN A 70 17.46 0.04 -12.08
C ASN A 70 17.63 -1.42 -11.67
N LYS A 71 18.51 -1.61 -10.67
CA LYS A 71 18.79 -2.92 -10.07
C LYS A 71 17.55 -3.53 -9.43
N THR A 72 16.72 -2.73 -8.77
CA THR A 72 15.47 -3.17 -8.13
C THR A 72 14.52 -3.84 -9.13
N PHE A 73 14.37 -3.25 -10.33
CA PHE A 73 13.57 -3.88 -11.39
C PHE A 73 14.11 -5.26 -11.80
N LEU A 74 15.45 -5.39 -11.93
CA LEU A 74 16.08 -6.67 -12.24
C LEU A 74 15.81 -7.72 -11.17
N GLU A 75 15.94 -7.34 -9.90
CA GLU A 75 15.73 -8.22 -8.74
C GLU A 75 14.26 -8.64 -8.62
N MET A 76 13.29 -7.73 -8.80
CA MET A 76 11.86 -8.02 -8.76
C MET A 76 11.45 -9.12 -9.74
N PHE A 77 12.04 -9.12 -10.92
CA PHE A 77 11.72 -10.08 -11.99
C PHE A 77 12.77 -11.16 -12.18
N LYS A 78 13.82 -11.22 -11.33
CA LYS A 78 14.95 -12.16 -11.40
C LYS A 78 15.58 -12.15 -12.78
N LEU A 79 16.02 -10.97 -13.24
CA LEU A 79 16.52 -10.73 -14.58
C LEU A 79 18.01 -10.43 -14.56
N LYS A 80 18.68 -10.73 -15.70
CA LYS A 80 20.04 -10.27 -15.98
C LYS A 80 19.99 -9.06 -16.91
N PRO A 81 20.87 -8.05 -16.74
CA PRO A 81 20.90 -6.83 -17.57
C PRO A 81 20.94 -7.10 -19.07
N GLU A 82 21.73 -8.10 -19.48
CA GLU A 82 21.92 -8.50 -20.88
C GLU A 82 20.62 -8.98 -21.55
N ASN A 83 19.68 -9.46 -20.76
CA ASN A 83 18.42 -10.01 -21.25
C ASN A 83 17.35 -8.95 -21.52
N ILE A 84 17.58 -7.68 -21.17
CA ILE A 84 16.54 -6.64 -21.18
C ILE A 84 16.93 -5.48 -22.07
N ARG A 85 18.20 -5.05 -22.05
CA ARG A 85 18.67 -3.87 -22.74
C ARG A 85 18.33 -3.95 -24.24
N SER A 86 17.81 -2.86 -24.79
CA SER A 86 17.41 -2.70 -26.19
C SER A 86 16.33 -3.69 -26.69
N LYS A 87 15.51 -4.23 -25.74
CA LYS A 87 14.36 -5.04 -26.12
C LYS A 87 13.08 -4.25 -26.06
N ASN A 88 12.15 -4.53 -26.95
CA ASN A 88 10.81 -3.97 -26.88
C ASN A 88 10.08 -4.53 -25.65
N PHE A 89 9.60 -3.64 -24.80
CA PHE A 89 9.03 -3.97 -23.51
C PHE A 89 7.79 -4.87 -23.61
N ILE A 90 6.91 -4.61 -24.57
CA ILE A 90 5.69 -5.39 -24.76
C ILE A 90 6.02 -6.84 -25.17
N LYS A 91 6.93 -7.00 -26.13
CA LYS A 91 7.42 -8.34 -26.54
C LYS A 91 8.14 -9.05 -25.39
N PHE A 92 8.86 -8.29 -24.56
CA PHE A 92 9.51 -8.83 -23.37
C PHE A 92 8.48 -9.38 -22.37
N LEU A 93 7.38 -8.67 -22.11
CA LEU A 93 6.29 -9.13 -21.23
C LEU A 93 5.65 -10.42 -21.78
N GLU A 94 5.36 -10.48 -23.07
CA GLU A 94 4.79 -11.66 -23.74
C GLU A 94 5.71 -12.88 -23.65
N ASN A 95 7.00 -12.71 -23.90
CA ASN A 95 8.01 -13.77 -23.79
C ASN A 95 8.15 -14.33 -22.36
N ARG A 96 7.79 -13.54 -21.36
CA ARG A 96 7.74 -13.93 -19.95
C ARG A 96 6.44 -14.63 -19.55
N LYS A 97 5.60 -14.99 -20.55
CA LYS A 97 4.29 -15.64 -20.34
C LYS A 97 3.35 -14.80 -19.44
N ILE A 98 3.51 -13.50 -19.45
CA ILE A 98 2.49 -12.58 -18.95
C ILE A 98 1.31 -12.65 -19.92
N SER A 99 0.10 -12.66 -19.41
CA SER A 99 -1.08 -12.84 -20.25
C SER A 99 -1.10 -11.77 -21.36
N LYS A 100 -1.46 -12.17 -22.58
CA LYS A 100 -1.59 -11.24 -23.73
C LYS A 100 -2.53 -10.07 -23.40
N GLN A 101 -3.55 -10.33 -22.59
CA GLN A 101 -4.50 -9.29 -22.12
C GLN A 101 -3.80 -8.25 -21.26
N THR A 102 -2.92 -8.67 -20.34
CA THR A 102 -2.15 -7.77 -19.47
C THR A 102 -1.14 -6.96 -20.30
N SER A 103 -0.40 -7.61 -21.22
CA SER A 103 0.56 -6.92 -22.10
C SER A 103 -0.14 -5.84 -22.94
N LYS A 104 -1.28 -6.18 -23.56
CA LYS A 104 -2.08 -5.24 -24.36
C LYS A 104 -2.67 -4.10 -23.52
N ARG A 105 -3.07 -4.39 -22.26
CA ARG A 105 -3.52 -3.35 -21.33
C ARG A 105 -2.42 -2.34 -21.03
N ILE A 106 -1.21 -2.83 -20.73
CA ILE A 106 -0.04 -1.99 -20.44
C ILE A 106 0.31 -1.14 -21.66
N GLU A 107 0.34 -1.72 -22.85
CA GLU A 107 0.57 -1.02 -24.11
C GLU A 107 -0.44 0.13 -24.32
N ASN A 108 -1.73 -0.15 -24.16
CA ASN A 108 -2.77 0.87 -24.29
C ASN A 108 -2.62 1.98 -23.24
N VAL A 109 -2.18 1.67 -22.02
CA VAL A 109 -1.96 2.67 -20.97
C VAL A 109 -0.75 3.53 -21.30
N ILE A 110 0.35 2.96 -21.83
CA ILE A 110 1.51 3.71 -22.30
C ILE A 110 1.08 4.68 -23.41
N ALA A 111 0.36 4.20 -24.42
CA ALA A 111 -0.14 5.04 -25.52
C ALA A 111 -1.03 6.19 -25.02
N ARG A 112 -1.94 5.91 -24.07
CA ARG A 112 -2.78 6.93 -23.45
C ARG A 112 -1.98 7.96 -22.65
N ALA A 113 -1.01 7.53 -21.85
CA ALA A 113 -0.17 8.41 -21.06
C ALA A 113 0.59 9.40 -22.00
N ASN A 114 1.17 8.87 -23.07
CA ASN A 114 1.90 9.66 -24.06
C ASN A 114 1.00 10.65 -24.81
N THR A 115 -0.24 10.26 -25.11
CA THR A 115 -1.22 11.13 -25.80
C THR A 115 -1.77 12.22 -24.87
N THR A 116 -2.07 11.89 -23.62
CA THR A 116 -2.69 12.82 -22.66
C THR A 116 -1.68 13.67 -21.91
N ASP A 117 -0.39 13.35 -22.00
CA ASP A 117 0.69 13.97 -21.24
C ASP A 117 0.47 13.93 -19.73
N LYS A 118 -0.11 12.84 -19.25
CA LYS A 118 -0.43 12.65 -17.82
C LYS A 118 0.09 11.33 -17.30
N THR A 119 0.55 11.35 -16.07
CA THR A 119 0.87 10.11 -15.34
C THR A 119 -0.41 9.29 -15.14
N ILE A 120 -0.35 8.01 -15.50
CA ILE A 120 -1.42 7.04 -15.28
C ILE A 120 -0.91 5.98 -14.31
N SER A 121 -1.69 5.74 -13.25
CA SER A 121 -1.37 4.75 -12.24
C SER A 121 -2.46 3.69 -12.17
N PHE A 122 -2.08 2.43 -12.02
CA PHE A 122 -2.99 1.30 -11.83
C PHE A 122 -2.31 0.16 -11.10
N GLU A 123 -3.14 -0.72 -10.49
CA GLU A 123 -2.65 -1.92 -9.84
C GLU A 123 -2.78 -3.13 -10.77
N GLN A 124 -1.78 -4.01 -10.76
CA GLN A 124 -1.75 -5.22 -11.55
C GLN A 124 -1.22 -6.39 -10.73
N HIS A 125 -1.99 -7.49 -10.73
CA HIS A 125 -1.54 -8.76 -10.18
C HIS A 125 -0.82 -9.58 -11.24
N PHE A 126 0.41 -9.99 -10.95
CA PHE A 126 1.19 -10.90 -11.79
C PHE A 126 1.13 -12.31 -11.20
N SER A 127 0.18 -13.10 -11.65
CA SER A 127 -0.13 -14.43 -11.09
C SER A 127 1.07 -15.38 -11.09
N ARG A 128 1.98 -15.27 -12.06
CA ARG A 128 3.16 -16.13 -12.18
C ARG A 128 4.15 -15.97 -11.03
N ILE A 129 4.34 -14.74 -10.56
CA ILE A 129 5.23 -14.41 -9.46
C ILE A 129 4.47 -14.19 -8.15
N LYS A 130 3.12 -14.31 -8.20
CA LYS A 130 2.20 -14.10 -7.07
C LYS A 130 2.41 -12.77 -6.36
N LYS A 131 2.60 -11.69 -7.15
CA LYS A 131 2.87 -10.35 -6.62
C LYS A 131 1.90 -9.33 -7.19
N TYR A 132 1.59 -8.34 -6.35
CA TYR A 132 0.81 -7.17 -6.73
C TYR A 132 1.76 -5.99 -6.93
N PHE A 133 1.63 -5.33 -8.08
CA PHE A 133 2.39 -4.11 -8.37
C PHE A 133 1.46 -2.94 -8.61
N LYS A 134 1.81 -1.80 -8.03
CA LYS A 134 1.32 -0.51 -8.48
C LYS A 134 2.25 -0.04 -9.58
N ILE A 135 1.70 0.16 -10.78
CA ILE A 135 2.43 0.59 -11.97
C ILE A 135 2.06 2.04 -12.24
N GLU A 136 3.06 2.90 -12.33
CA GLU A 136 2.90 4.30 -12.69
C GLU A 136 3.63 4.56 -14.00
N ILE A 137 2.94 5.11 -14.99
CA ILE A 137 3.45 5.39 -16.33
C ILE A 137 3.42 6.89 -16.53
N THR A 138 4.60 7.48 -16.69
CA THR A 138 4.81 8.92 -16.81
C THR A 138 5.52 9.22 -18.13
N PRO A 139 4.94 10.01 -19.06
CA PRO A 139 5.64 10.46 -20.25
C PRO A 139 6.77 11.42 -19.88
N ILE A 140 7.91 11.30 -20.54
CA ILE A 140 9.07 12.20 -20.41
C ILE A 140 9.15 13.05 -21.65
N LYS A 141 9.06 14.38 -21.48
CA LYS A 141 9.16 15.35 -22.56
C LYS A 141 10.18 16.43 -22.23
N SER A 142 10.80 17.00 -23.26
CA SER A 142 11.60 18.21 -23.18
C SER A 142 11.21 19.10 -24.35
N ASP A 143 10.90 20.37 -24.07
CA ASP A 143 10.56 21.39 -25.07
C ASP A 143 9.53 20.92 -26.12
N ASN A 144 8.47 20.23 -25.69
CA ASN A 144 7.42 19.63 -26.52
C ASN A 144 7.86 18.40 -27.36
N THR A 145 9.10 17.92 -27.21
CA THR A 145 9.59 16.71 -27.87
C THR A 145 9.45 15.54 -26.89
N SER A 146 8.86 14.43 -27.35
CA SER A 146 8.83 13.18 -26.56
C SER A 146 10.25 12.65 -26.42
N LEU A 147 10.66 12.34 -25.19
CA LEU A 147 11.94 11.68 -24.91
C LEU A 147 11.75 10.21 -24.54
N GLY A 148 10.49 9.80 -24.32
CA GLY A 148 10.16 8.45 -23.92
C GLY A 148 9.17 8.36 -22.77
N THR A 149 9.13 7.22 -22.10
CA THR A 149 8.18 6.94 -21.03
C THR A 149 8.90 6.30 -19.83
N LEU A 150 8.70 6.85 -18.65
CA LEU A 150 9.11 6.24 -17.38
C LEU A 150 8.01 5.33 -16.88
N VAL A 151 8.35 4.09 -16.58
CA VAL A 151 7.46 3.11 -15.93
C VAL A 151 8.03 2.77 -14.57
N LEU A 152 7.33 3.14 -13.50
CA LEU A 152 7.65 2.79 -12.12
C LEU A 152 6.81 1.58 -11.68
N LEU A 153 7.43 0.65 -10.97
CA LEU A 153 6.80 -0.55 -10.44
C LEU A 153 7.08 -0.65 -8.94
N LYS A 154 6.04 -0.44 -8.16
CA LYS A 154 6.08 -0.59 -6.71
C LYS A 154 5.46 -1.92 -6.31
N ASP A 155 6.21 -2.75 -5.58
CA ASP A 155 5.68 -3.99 -5.00
C ASP A 155 4.76 -3.63 -3.82
N ILE A 156 3.46 -3.91 -3.97
CA ILE A 156 2.43 -3.66 -2.96
C ILE A 156 1.87 -4.96 -2.37
N THR A 157 2.57 -6.08 -2.56
CA THR A 157 2.08 -7.41 -2.13
C THR A 157 1.87 -7.44 -0.62
N GLN A 158 2.88 -7.05 0.16
CA GLN A 158 2.78 -7.01 1.62
C GLN A 158 1.64 -6.09 2.08
N HIS A 159 1.51 -4.92 1.47
CA HIS A 159 0.42 -4.00 1.79
C HIS A 159 -0.97 -4.61 1.55
N LYS A 160 -1.14 -5.37 0.46
CA LYS A 160 -2.40 -6.08 0.18
C LYS A 160 -2.68 -7.18 1.21
N GLU A 161 -1.68 -7.98 1.57
CA GLU A 161 -1.78 -9.03 2.60
C GLU A 161 -2.13 -8.44 3.97
N ASP A 162 -1.48 -7.34 4.35
CA ASP A 162 -1.76 -6.65 5.61
C ASP A 162 -3.20 -6.10 5.62
N MET A 163 -3.65 -5.49 4.53
CA MET A 163 -5.03 -4.98 4.42
C MET A 163 -6.08 -6.09 4.49
N GLU A 164 -5.83 -7.24 3.88
CA GLU A 164 -6.69 -8.41 3.96
C GLU A 164 -6.75 -8.96 5.39
N THR A 165 -5.60 -9.02 6.06
CA THR A 165 -5.52 -9.44 7.47
C THR A 165 -6.30 -8.50 8.39
N ILE A 166 -6.15 -7.18 8.21
CA ILE A 166 -6.89 -6.16 8.96
C ILE A 166 -8.40 -6.35 8.75
N ARG A 167 -8.82 -6.51 7.50
CA ARG A 167 -10.24 -6.71 7.17
C ARG A 167 -10.80 -7.96 7.83
N ASN A 168 -10.11 -9.09 7.73
CA ASN A 168 -10.52 -10.34 8.36
C ASN A 168 -10.62 -10.22 9.89
N ASN A 169 -9.70 -9.46 10.51
CA ASN A 169 -9.74 -9.21 11.95
C ASN A 169 -10.93 -8.32 12.33
N GLN A 170 -11.23 -7.29 11.54
CA GLN A 170 -12.41 -6.44 11.75
C GLN A 170 -13.72 -7.24 11.65
N ASP A 171 -13.85 -8.09 10.64
CA ASP A 171 -15.03 -8.94 10.48
C ASP A 171 -15.21 -9.88 11.69
N ARG A 172 -14.12 -10.47 12.20
CA ARG A 172 -14.15 -11.30 13.42
C ARG A 172 -14.52 -10.51 14.68
N LEU A 173 -14.04 -9.27 14.80
CA LEU A 173 -14.40 -8.41 15.94
C LEU A 173 -15.88 -8.05 15.91
N MET A 174 -16.42 -7.65 14.77
CA MET A 174 -17.84 -7.35 14.59
C MET A 174 -18.73 -8.56 14.95
N GLU A 175 -18.34 -9.76 14.53
CA GLU A 175 -19.09 -10.98 14.87
C GLU A 175 -19.04 -11.27 16.38
N ARG A 176 -17.89 -11.09 17.04
CA ARG A 176 -17.77 -11.23 18.49
C ARG A 176 -18.61 -10.21 19.25
N GLU A 177 -18.61 -8.96 18.83
CA GLU A 177 -19.44 -7.90 19.43
C GLU A 177 -20.93 -8.22 19.30
N ARG A 178 -21.36 -8.69 18.12
CA ARG A 178 -22.72 -9.11 17.87
C ARG A 178 -23.14 -10.27 18.78
N LEU A 179 -22.29 -11.30 18.93
CA LEU A 179 -22.56 -12.43 19.81
C LEU A 179 -22.58 -12.02 21.28
N ALA A 180 -21.68 -11.14 21.71
CA ALA A 180 -21.67 -10.61 23.07
C ALA A 180 -22.94 -9.79 23.37
N GLY A 181 -23.36 -8.92 22.45
CA GLY A 181 -24.61 -8.17 22.56
C GLY A 181 -25.84 -9.10 22.65
N LEU A 182 -25.90 -10.13 21.81
CA LEU A 182 -26.95 -11.13 21.86
C LEU A 182 -26.97 -11.90 23.19
N GLY A 183 -25.79 -12.29 23.70
CA GLY A 183 -25.66 -12.95 25.01
C GLY A 183 -26.16 -12.08 26.16
N GLN A 184 -25.87 -10.78 26.13
CA GLN A 184 -26.34 -9.83 27.14
C GLN A 184 -27.89 -9.66 27.08
N LEU A 185 -28.46 -9.59 25.88
CA LEU A 185 -29.91 -9.54 25.70
C LEU A 185 -30.60 -10.81 26.21
N ILE A 186 -30.07 -12.00 25.88
CA ILE A 186 -30.60 -13.27 26.33
C ILE A 186 -30.54 -13.36 27.86
N GLY A 187 -29.41 -12.95 28.47
CA GLY A 187 -29.26 -12.90 29.92
C GLY A 187 -30.29 -12.00 30.60
N GLY A 188 -30.53 -10.82 30.06
CA GLY A 188 -31.56 -9.89 30.53
C GLY A 188 -32.98 -10.43 30.39
N ILE A 189 -33.32 -11.06 29.25
CA ILE A 189 -34.62 -11.71 29.05
C ILE A 189 -34.82 -12.87 30.03
N ALA A 190 -33.82 -13.73 30.18
CA ALA A 190 -33.90 -14.87 31.13
C ALA A 190 -34.10 -14.40 32.58
N HIS A 191 -33.41 -13.34 33.00
CA HIS A 191 -33.60 -12.75 34.32
C HIS A 191 -35.01 -12.18 34.50
N ASN A 192 -35.53 -11.46 33.54
CA ASN A 192 -36.87 -10.89 33.57
C ASN A 192 -37.99 -11.90 33.49
N LEU A 193 -37.77 -13.05 32.87
CA LEU A 193 -38.71 -14.18 32.86
C LEU A 193 -38.68 -15.00 34.16
N LYS A 194 -37.53 -15.10 34.82
CA LYS A 194 -37.38 -15.86 36.04
C LYS A 194 -38.35 -15.40 37.15
N THR A 195 -38.47 -14.08 37.32
CA THR A 195 -39.33 -13.51 38.38
C THR A 195 -40.80 -13.89 38.24
N PRO A 196 -41.50 -13.68 37.08
CA PRO A 196 -42.89 -14.07 36.95
C PRO A 196 -43.09 -15.59 36.99
N ILE A 197 -42.13 -16.39 36.50
CA ILE A 197 -42.21 -17.87 36.56
C ILE A 197 -42.15 -18.33 38.03
N MET A 198 -41.23 -17.76 38.81
CA MET A 198 -41.14 -18.09 40.27
C MET A 198 -42.39 -17.66 41.01
N SER A 199 -43.01 -16.50 40.65
CA SER A 199 -44.29 -16.08 41.27
C SER A 199 -45.42 -17.03 40.95
N ILE A 200 -45.51 -17.51 39.71
CA ILE A 200 -46.50 -18.48 39.28
C ILE A 200 -46.28 -19.84 40.00
N ALA A 201 -45.05 -20.32 40.05
CA ALA A 201 -44.70 -21.55 40.73
C ALA A 201 -45.05 -21.48 42.25
N GLY A 202 -44.76 -20.35 42.89
CA GLY A 202 -45.15 -20.12 44.28
C GLY A 202 -46.66 -20.11 44.51
N ALA A 203 -47.43 -19.50 43.57
CA ALA A 203 -48.87 -19.50 43.65
C ALA A 203 -49.46 -20.92 43.44
N VAL A 204 -48.90 -21.70 42.51
CA VAL A 204 -49.32 -23.10 42.28
C VAL A 204 -49.02 -23.94 43.54
N GLN A 205 -47.84 -23.80 44.12
CA GLN A 205 -47.48 -24.50 45.34
C GLN A 205 -48.40 -24.14 46.52
N GLY A 206 -48.77 -22.85 46.64
CA GLY A 206 -49.76 -22.38 47.61
C GLY A 206 -51.14 -23.05 47.42
N LEU A 207 -51.62 -23.15 46.18
CA LEU A 207 -52.85 -23.83 45.85
C LEU A 207 -52.80 -25.33 46.17
N GLU A 208 -51.69 -26.01 45.84
CA GLU A 208 -51.49 -27.42 46.18
C GLU A 208 -51.58 -27.64 47.68
N ASN A 209 -50.95 -26.78 48.47
CA ASN A 209 -51.01 -26.89 49.95
C ASN A 209 -52.43 -26.65 50.46
N LEU A 210 -53.18 -25.67 49.95
CA LEU A 210 -54.56 -25.40 50.33
C LEU A 210 -55.50 -26.59 49.99
N ILE A 211 -55.33 -27.16 48.77
CA ILE A 211 -56.08 -28.36 48.37
C ILE A 211 -55.81 -29.51 49.31
N LYS A 212 -54.54 -29.72 49.67
CA LYS A 212 -54.15 -30.79 50.61
C LYS A 212 -54.77 -30.58 52.01
N GLU A 213 -54.71 -29.35 52.52
CA GLU A 213 -55.30 -28.98 53.80
C GLU A 213 -56.83 -29.17 53.79
N TYR A 214 -57.47 -28.77 52.67
CA TYR A 214 -58.91 -29.01 52.49
C TYR A 214 -59.24 -30.50 52.45
N ASP A 215 -58.51 -31.32 51.71
CA ASP A 215 -58.70 -32.79 51.64
C ASP A 215 -58.53 -33.47 53.01
N GLU A 216 -57.53 -33.09 53.77
CA GLU A 216 -57.28 -33.59 55.14
C GLU A 216 -58.41 -33.15 56.12
N SER A 217 -59.10 -32.04 55.88
CA SER A 217 -60.16 -31.50 56.72
C SER A 217 -61.53 -32.12 56.48
N ILE A 218 -61.76 -32.80 55.33
CA ILE A 218 -63.07 -33.38 54.98
C ILE A 218 -63.52 -34.47 55.96
N ASP A 219 -62.62 -35.31 56.47
CA ASP A 219 -62.93 -36.44 57.36
C ASP A 219 -62.65 -36.11 58.82
N ASP A 220 -62.32 -34.89 59.21
CA ASP A 220 -62.09 -34.47 60.57
C ASP A 220 -63.40 -34.09 61.30
N PRO A 221 -63.80 -34.83 62.33
CA PRO A 221 -65.08 -34.59 63.04
C PRO A 221 -65.10 -33.27 63.83
N VAL A 222 -63.98 -32.59 63.98
CA VAL A 222 -63.83 -31.31 64.70
C VAL A 222 -64.01 -30.08 63.77
N VAL A 223 -63.89 -30.28 62.43
CA VAL A 223 -64.00 -29.26 61.43
C VAL A 223 -65.43 -29.09 61.00
N ASN A 224 -65.96 -27.86 61.05
CA ASN A 224 -67.33 -27.54 60.67
C ASN A 224 -67.40 -26.90 59.30
N SER A 225 -68.63 -26.74 58.75
CA SER A 225 -68.84 -26.10 57.42
C SER A 225 -68.30 -24.72 57.34
N GLN A 226 -68.12 -23.96 58.39
CA GLN A 226 -67.57 -22.59 58.39
C GLN A 226 -66.04 -22.65 58.19
N ASP A 227 -65.40 -23.64 58.84
CA ASP A 227 -63.95 -23.84 58.70
C ASP A 227 -63.57 -24.23 57.25
N HIS A 228 -64.40 -25.07 56.56
CA HIS A 228 -64.21 -25.42 55.20
C HIS A 228 -64.33 -24.20 54.27
N HIS A 229 -65.24 -23.25 54.58
CA HIS A 229 -65.39 -22.02 53.83
C HIS A 229 -64.16 -21.04 53.98
N ASP A 230 -63.55 -21.07 55.16
CA ASP A 230 -62.39 -20.21 55.45
C ASP A 230 -61.10 -20.75 54.82
N ILE A 231 -60.95 -22.03 54.64
CA ILE A 231 -59.84 -22.68 53.90
C ILE A 231 -59.98 -22.41 52.38
N ALA A 232 -61.21 -22.31 51.86
CA ALA A 232 -61.48 -22.09 50.44
C ALA A 232 -61.45 -20.60 50.00
N ARG A 233 -61.19 -19.67 50.88
CA ARG A 233 -61.12 -18.23 50.62
C ARG A 233 -59.70 -17.76 50.46
#